data_8a832a7cc96d0e31b1b822937bcffa53
#
_entry.id   8a832a7cc96d0e31b1b822937bcffa53
#
_cell.length_a   1.000
_cell.length_b   1.000
_cell.length_c   1.000
_cell.angle_alpha   90.00
_cell.angle_beta   90.00
_cell.angle_gamma   90.00
#
_symmetry.space_group_name_H-M   'P 1'
#
loop_
_entity.id
_entity.type
_entity.pdbx_description
1 polymer ?
#
loop_
_entity_poly.entity_id
_entity_poly.type
_entity_poly.pdbx_seq_one_letter_code
_entity_poly.pdbx_strand_id
1 'polypeptide(L)'
;AEAQLKAARLSFFPSLTLAPSLSAGKTEGVPASYSYTLPVQASWQVNLFGSLLNASRSTQAQLLRAQAYQQLVRGRVIASVANSYYTLLMLDRQLQLTRSAAELAAHTLEVMQAQKDFGRAMESSVQSARANLHQVEASIPEIERQITTTENALALLLGESPRTYSRSTLEAQQLPSTFAVGVPAQLLSARPDVRVAEMALASCYYQTNGARAAFYPSLNISGSAGWTGALGQAVSNPMKFIASALGSLAQPIFAR
;
A
#
# COMPACT_ATOMS: atom_id res chain seq x y z
N ALA A 1 -5.83 -9.23 -0.22
CA ALA A 1 -6.09 -9.70 1.15
C ALA A 1 -7.32 -10.62 1.24
N GLU A 2 -8.50 -10.22 0.74
CA GLU A 2 -9.71 -11.09 0.79
C GLU A 2 -9.55 -12.41 0.03
N ALA A 3 -8.99 -12.38 -1.18
CA ALA A 3 -8.72 -13.59 -1.94
C ALA A 3 -7.73 -14.53 -1.22
N GLN A 4 -6.72 -13.95 -0.54
CA GLN A 4 -5.78 -14.73 0.28
C GLN A 4 -6.47 -15.39 1.47
N LEU A 5 -7.40 -14.69 2.15
CA LEU A 5 -8.20 -15.28 3.23
C LEU A 5 -9.09 -16.41 2.72
N LYS A 6 -9.73 -16.24 1.55
CA LYS A 6 -10.52 -17.31 0.92
C LYS A 6 -9.63 -18.52 0.60
N ALA A 7 -8.44 -18.31 0.01
CA ALA A 7 -7.48 -19.38 -0.26
C ALA A 7 -7.05 -20.10 1.03
N ALA A 8 -6.72 -19.36 2.10
CA ALA A 8 -6.36 -19.95 3.39
C ALA A 8 -7.51 -20.75 4.03
N ARG A 9 -8.77 -20.33 3.83
CA ARG A 9 -9.95 -21.11 4.28
C ARG A 9 -10.18 -22.35 3.43
N LEU A 10 -9.95 -22.28 2.12
CA LEU A 10 -10.07 -23.42 1.23
C LEU A 10 -9.01 -24.49 1.50
N SER A 11 -7.88 -24.16 2.13
CA SER A 11 -6.88 -25.14 2.54
C SER A 11 -7.36 -26.16 3.59
N PHE A 12 -8.52 -25.91 4.22
CA PHE A 12 -9.16 -26.91 5.10
C PHE A 12 -9.88 -28.02 4.33
N PHE A 13 -10.15 -27.83 3.05
CA PHE A 13 -10.81 -28.80 2.19
C PHE A 13 -9.79 -29.64 1.43
N PRO A 14 -10.17 -30.88 1.03
CA PRO A 14 -9.31 -31.69 0.19
C PRO A 14 -9.07 -31.03 -1.18
N SER A 15 -7.86 -31.12 -1.67
CA SER A 15 -7.52 -30.75 -3.04
C SER A 15 -7.82 -31.93 -3.98
N LEU A 16 -8.42 -31.65 -5.14
CA LEU A 16 -8.64 -32.60 -6.20
C LEU A 16 -7.83 -32.19 -7.42
N THR A 17 -7.02 -33.10 -7.93
CA THR A 17 -6.16 -32.87 -9.08
C THR A 17 -6.34 -33.99 -10.09
N LEU A 18 -6.58 -33.62 -11.36
CA LEU A 18 -6.50 -34.54 -12.48
C LEU A 18 -5.09 -34.42 -13.08
N ALA A 19 -4.34 -35.53 -13.06
CA ALA A 19 -2.94 -35.58 -13.50
C ALA A 19 -2.72 -36.63 -14.59
N PRO A 20 -3.19 -36.41 -15.83
CA PRO A 20 -2.96 -37.33 -16.91
C PRO A 20 -1.46 -37.47 -17.18
N SER A 21 -0.99 -38.71 -17.33
CA SER A 21 0.40 -39.00 -17.65
C SER A 21 0.52 -40.05 -18.75
N LEU A 22 1.51 -39.85 -19.59
CA LEU A 22 1.94 -40.77 -20.63
C LEU A 22 3.37 -41.20 -20.32
N SER A 23 3.62 -42.49 -20.26
CA SER A 23 4.96 -43.02 -20.04
C SER A 23 5.37 -43.95 -21.18
N ALA A 24 6.64 -43.85 -21.58
CA ALA A 24 7.27 -44.71 -22.54
C ALA A 24 8.52 -45.34 -21.88
N GLY A 25 8.60 -46.66 -21.90
CA GLY A 25 9.72 -47.40 -21.37
C GLY A 25 10.33 -48.32 -22.45
N LYS A 26 11.65 -48.34 -22.53
CA LYS A 26 12.40 -49.29 -23.36
C LYS A 26 13.48 -49.92 -22.49
N THR A 27 13.43 -51.24 -22.37
CA THR A 27 14.47 -52.03 -21.71
C THR A 27 15.16 -52.87 -22.77
N GLU A 28 16.45 -53.08 -22.64
CA GLU A 28 17.24 -53.88 -23.61
C GLU A 28 16.66 -55.29 -23.70
N GLY A 29 16.42 -55.75 -24.93
CA GLY A 29 15.80 -57.05 -25.18
C GLY A 29 14.28 -57.14 -25.08
N VAL A 30 13.59 -56.03 -24.74
CA VAL A 30 12.11 -55.97 -24.63
C VAL A 30 11.54 -54.92 -25.59
N PRO A 31 10.43 -55.19 -26.28
CA PRO A 31 9.75 -54.17 -27.09
C PRO A 31 9.41 -52.94 -26.26
N ALA A 32 9.52 -51.74 -26.87
CA ALA A 32 9.10 -50.49 -26.21
C ALA A 32 7.64 -50.58 -25.75
N SER A 33 7.42 -50.26 -24.47
CA SER A 33 6.08 -50.21 -23.88
C SER A 33 5.64 -48.76 -23.70
N TYR A 34 4.44 -48.48 -24.08
CA TYR A 34 3.79 -47.19 -23.88
C TYR A 34 2.58 -47.39 -22.97
N SER A 35 2.46 -46.60 -21.93
CA SER A 35 1.30 -46.65 -21.05
C SER A 35 0.77 -45.24 -20.76
N TYR A 36 -0.53 -45.15 -20.55
CA TYR A 36 -1.16 -43.91 -20.11
C TYR A 36 -1.93 -44.16 -18.81
N THR A 37 -2.01 -43.12 -18.01
CA THR A 37 -2.82 -43.13 -16.80
C THR A 37 -3.59 -41.81 -16.69
N LEU A 38 -4.84 -41.93 -16.26
CA LEU A 38 -5.79 -40.82 -16.02
C LEU A 38 -6.23 -40.87 -14.55
N PRO A 39 -5.38 -40.52 -13.58
CA PRO A 39 -5.73 -40.52 -12.18
C PRO A 39 -6.38 -39.21 -11.77
N VAL A 40 -7.45 -39.29 -10.99
CA VAL A 40 -7.93 -38.23 -10.12
C VAL A 40 -7.29 -38.45 -8.76
N GLN A 41 -6.54 -37.49 -8.30
CA GLN A 41 -5.86 -37.52 -6.99
C GLN A 41 -6.59 -36.60 -6.03
N ALA A 42 -6.90 -37.09 -4.83
CA ALA A 42 -7.39 -36.31 -3.71
C ALA A 42 -6.29 -36.24 -2.64
N SER A 43 -6.05 -35.06 -2.12
CA SER A 43 -5.11 -34.89 -0.99
C SER A 43 -5.73 -33.95 0.03
N TRP A 44 -5.70 -34.37 1.29
CA TRP A 44 -6.26 -33.63 2.41
C TRP A 44 -5.30 -33.66 3.60
N GLN A 45 -4.88 -32.46 4.02
CA GLN A 45 -4.11 -32.30 5.23
C GLN A 45 -5.05 -32.06 6.41
N VAL A 46 -5.09 -32.97 7.36
CA VAL A 46 -5.91 -32.86 8.57
C VAL A 46 -5.23 -31.93 9.58
N ASN A 47 -5.92 -30.88 9.98
CA ASN A 47 -5.38 -29.88 10.91
C ASN A 47 -5.47 -30.35 12.37
N LEU A 48 -4.58 -31.24 12.81
CA LEU A 48 -4.57 -31.77 14.17
C LEU A 48 -4.01 -30.77 15.19
N PHE A 49 -2.93 -30.06 14.85
CA PHE A 49 -2.17 -29.20 15.77
C PHE A 49 -2.31 -27.70 15.44
N GLY A 50 -3.32 -27.34 14.67
CA GLY A 50 -3.70 -25.95 14.45
C GLY A 50 -2.85 -25.17 13.46
N SER A 51 -2.00 -25.81 12.63
CA SER A 51 -1.17 -25.12 11.64
C SER A 51 -2.02 -24.35 10.61
N LEU A 52 -3.02 -25.00 10.01
CA LEU A 52 -3.95 -24.36 9.06
C LEU A 52 -4.84 -23.31 9.75
N LEU A 53 -5.25 -23.55 10.98
CA LEU A 53 -6.04 -22.58 11.75
C LEU A 53 -5.23 -21.30 12.01
N ASN A 54 -3.97 -21.43 12.42
CA ASN A 54 -3.10 -20.29 12.65
C ASN A 54 -2.76 -19.57 11.33
N ALA A 55 -2.56 -20.28 10.23
CA ALA A 55 -2.38 -19.69 8.90
C ALA A 55 -3.62 -18.86 8.48
N SER A 56 -4.82 -19.40 8.67
CA SER A 56 -6.07 -18.69 8.37
C SER A 56 -6.26 -17.47 9.27
N ARG A 57 -5.99 -17.57 10.58
CA ARG A 57 -6.05 -16.44 11.52
C ARG A 57 -5.01 -15.37 11.22
N SER A 58 -3.79 -15.76 10.84
CA SER A 58 -2.75 -14.81 10.38
C SER A 58 -3.22 -14.04 9.16
N THR A 59 -3.79 -14.72 8.17
CA THR A 59 -4.32 -14.08 6.96
C THR A 59 -5.54 -13.19 7.26
N GLN A 60 -6.37 -13.57 8.23
CA GLN A 60 -7.47 -12.72 8.71
C GLN A 60 -6.95 -11.45 9.38
N ALA A 61 -5.90 -11.55 10.22
CA ALA A 61 -5.26 -10.36 10.80
C ALA A 61 -4.66 -9.45 9.72
N GLN A 62 -4.07 -10.01 8.66
CA GLN A 62 -3.58 -9.25 7.51
C GLN A 62 -4.71 -8.53 6.75
N LEU A 63 -5.90 -9.13 6.61
CA LEU A 63 -7.07 -8.47 6.04
C LEU A 63 -7.51 -7.28 6.88
N LEU A 64 -7.64 -7.46 8.21
CA LEU A 64 -8.01 -6.39 9.13
C LEU A 64 -6.97 -5.26 9.15
N ARG A 65 -5.67 -5.62 9.05
CA ARG A 65 -4.57 -4.67 8.88
C ARG A 65 -4.74 -3.84 7.60
N ALA A 66 -5.08 -4.49 6.48
CA ALA A 66 -5.29 -3.79 5.20
C ALA A 66 -6.48 -2.81 5.26
N GLN A 67 -7.56 -3.18 5.95
CA GLN A 67 -8.71 -2.31 6.17
C GLN A 67 -8.36 -1.10 7.04
N ALA A 68 -7.61 -1.32 8.13
CA ALA A 68 -7.12 -0.23 8.98
C ALA A 68 -6.15 0.69 8.21
N TYR A 69 -5.29 0.11 7.37
CA TYR A 69 -4.38 0.86 6.50
C TYR A 69 -5.13 1.73 5.47
N GLN A 70 -6.23 1.25 4.91
CA GLN A 70 -7.09 2.05 4.04
C GLN A 70 -7.61 3.30 4.77
N GLN A 71 -8.06 3.15 6.01
CA GLN A 71 -8.50 4.29 6.83
C GLN A 71 -7.34 5.26 7.14
N LEU A 72 -6.15 4.73 7.43
CA LEU A 72 -4.94 5.51 7.65
C LEU A 72 -4.57 6.35 6.42
N VAL A 73 -4.55 5.74 5.24
CA VAL A 73 -4.25 6.43 3.97
C VAL A 73 -5.29 7.50 3.69
N ARG A 74 -6.58 7.20 3.89
CA ARG A 74 -7.66 8.18 3.72
C ARG A 74 -7.45 9.41 4.61
N GLY A 75 -7.12 9.19 5.88
CA GLY A 75 -6.81 10.28 6.81
C GLY A 75 -5.59 11.09 6.39
N ARG A 76 -4.54 10.44 5.92
CA ARG A 76 -3.34 11.11 5.40
C ARG A 76 -3.63 11.96 4.17
N VAL A 77 -4.43 11.46 3.23
CA VAL A 77 -4.82 12.23 2.03
C VAL A 77 -5.60 13.48 2.44
N ILE A 78 -6.59 13.34 3.34
CA ILE A 78 -7.37 14.50 3.85
C ILE A 78 -6.42 15.53 4.49
N ALA A 79 -5.50 15.09 5.35
CA ALA A 79 -4.53 15.98 5.99
C ALA A 79 -3.59 16.66 4.97
N SER A 80 -3.13 15.92 3.95
CA SER A 80 -2.28 16.47 2.89
C SER A 80 -3.02 17.53 2.07
N VAL A 81 -4.28 17.28 1.71
CA VAL A 81 -5.12 18.26 0.99
C VAL A 81 -5.33 19.52 1.84
N ALA A 82 -5.65 19.35 3.12
CA ALA A 82 -5.81 20.49 4.05
C ALA A 82 -4.51 21.29 4.17
N ASN A 83 -3.38 20.63 4.36
CA ASN A 83 -2.08 21.29 4.44
C ASN A 83 -1.74 22.05 3.15
N SER A 84 -1.95 21.45 1.98
CA SER A 84 -1.72 22.11 0.69
C SER A 84 -2.64 23.33 0.53
N TYR A 85 -3.91 23.24 0.94
CA TYR A 85 -4.85 24.35 0.89
C TYR A 85 -4.41 25.52 1.77
N TYR A 86 -4.07 25.27 3.04
CA TYR A 86 -3.60 26.32 3.93
C TYR A 86 -2.23 26.89 3.52
N THR A 87 -1.37 26.08 2.93
CA THR A 87 -0.11 26.56 2.33
C THR A 87 -0.38 27.52 1.17
N LEU A 88 -1.36 27.24 0.32
CA LEU A 88 -1.78 28.16 -0.74
C LEU A 88 -2.31 29.49 -0.19
N LEU A 89 -3.16 29.46 0.85
CA LEU A 89 -3.64 30.68 1.49
C LEU A 89 -2.51 31.52 2.08
N MET A 90 -1.54 30.87 2.70
CA MET A 90 -0.34 31.53 3.23
C MET A 90 0.48 32.18 2.10
N LEU A 91 0.72 31.45 0.99
CA LEU A 91 1.49 31.96 -0.15
C LEU A 91 0.77 33.12 -0.83
N ASP A 92 -0.55 33.07 -0.98
CA ASP A 92 -1.33 34.20 -1.53
C ASP A 92 -1.20 35.44 -0.64
N ARG A 93 -1.26 35.27 0.66
CA ARG A 93 -1.06 36.37 1.61
C ARG A 93 0.36 36.91 1.54
N GLN A 94 1.35 36.03 1.46
CA GLN A 94 2.75 36.42 1.29
C GLN A 94 2.95 37.19 -0.02
N LEU A 95 2.37 36.74 -1.12
CA LEU A 95 2.42 37.45 -2.42
C LEU A 95 1.82 38.85 -2.32
N GLN A 96 0.65 38.97 -1.67
CA GLN A 96 0.01 40.28 -1.45
C GLN A 96 0.89 41.22 -0.65
N LEU A 97 1.46 40.75 0.47
CA LEU A 97 2.36 41.55 1.32
C LEU A 97 3.63 41.96 0.58
N THR A 98 4.21 41.04 -0.20
CA THR A 98 5.41 41.33 -0.99
C THR A 98 5.15 42.37 -2.09
N ARG A 99 3.97 42.31 -2.75
CA ARG A 99 3.57 43.33 -3.72
C ARG A 99 3.39 44.71 -3.04
N SER A 100 2.73 44.76 -1.88
CA SER A 100 2.60 46.01 -1.11
C SER A 100 3.98 46.54 -0.63
N ALA A 101 4.91 45.64 -0.28
CA ALA A 101 6.27 46.03 0.07
C ALA A 101 7.05 46.58 -1.16
N ALA A 102 6.82 46.03 -2.34
CA ALA A 102 7.41 46.55 -3.58
C ALA A 102 6.88 47.95 -3.92
N GLU A 103 5.57 48.17 -3.77
CA GLU A 103 4.97 49.50 -3.93
C GLU A 103 5.56 50.53 -2.96
N LEU A 104 5.73 50.17 -1.69
CA LEU A 104 6.35 51.02 -0.70
C LEU A 104 7.82 51.31 -1.01
N ALA A 105 8.57 50.30 -1.46
CA ALA A 105 9.97 50.47 -1.89
C ALA A 105 10.09 51.37 -3.13
N ALA A 106 9.15 51.27 -4.09
CA ALA A 106 9.07 52.14 -5.24
C ALA A 106 8.82 53.61 -4.85
N HIS A 107 7.86 53.82 -3.93
CA HIS A 107 7.59 55.18 -3.41
C HIS A 107 8.80 55.72 -2.62
N THR A 108 9.51 54.87 -1.86
CA THR A 108 10.75 55.27 -1.18
C THR A 108 11.83 55.71 -2.17
N LEU A 109 11.98 54.98 -3.28
CA LEU A 109 12.92 55.34 -4.37
C LEU A 109 12.57 56.71 -4.98
N GLU A 110 11.28 56.95 -5.24
CA GLU A 110 10.80 58.22 -5.75
C GLU A 110 11.14 59.39 -4.82
N VAL A 111 10.87 59.25 -3.51
CA VAL A 111 11.20 60.25 -2.50
C VAL A 111 12.71 60.50 -2.43
N MET A 112 13.53 59.43 -2.47
CA MET A 112 14.99 59.57 -2.44
C MET A 112 15.52 60.26 -3.70
N GLN A 113 14.92 60.03 -4.83
CA GLN A 113 15.25 60.69 -6.11
C GLN A 113 14.93 62.20 -6.05
N ALA A 114 13.74 62.54 -5.58
CA ALA A 114 13.35 63.93 -5.38
C ALA A 114 14.28 64.65 -4.38
N GLN A 115 14.64 64.02 -3.28
CA GLN A 115 15.60 64.58 -2.31
C GLN A 115 16.98 64.81 -2.93
N LYS A 116 17.47 63.94 -3.79
CA LYS A 116 18.71 64.11 -4.53
C LYS A 116 18.63 65.32 -5.44
N ASP A 117 17.52 65.48 -6.18
CA ASP A 117 17.32 66.61 -7.12
C ASP A 117 17.34 67.96 -6.39
N PHE A 118 16.92 67.97 -5.14
CA PHE A 118 17.03 69.14 -4.25
C PHE A 118 18.38 69.23 -3.48
N GLY A 119 19.38 68.37 -3.80
CA GLY A 119 20.71 68.36 -3.17
C GLY A 119 20.71 67.87 -1.71
N ARG A 120 19.65 67.16 -1.26
CA ARG A 120 19.47 66.71 0.11
C ARG A 120 19.85 65.22 0.34
N ALA A 121 20.05 64.46 -0.74
CA ALA A 121 20.48 63.08 -0.69
C ALA A 121 21.64 62.82 -1.66
N MET A 122 22.45 61.80 -1.33
CA MET A 122 23.55 61.35 -2.20
C MET A 122 23.07 60.34 -3.20
N GLU A 123 23.75 60.22 -4.36
CA GLU A 123 23.50 59.22 -5.39
C GLU A 123 23.54 57.81 -4.80
N SER A 124 24.44 57.50 -3.86
CA SER A 124 24.54 56.21 -3.21
C SER A 124 23.25 55.78 -2.48
N SER A 125 22.54 56.76 -1.87
CA SER A 125 21.26 56.50 -1.20
C SER A 125 20.16 56.15 -2.22
N VAL A 126 20.12 56.78 -3.37
CA VAL A 126 19.21 56.47 -4.46
C VAL A 126 19.49 55.06 -5.01
N GLN A 127 20.76 54.74 -5.25
CA GLN A 127 21.15 53.41 -5.72
C GLN A 127 20.82 52.30 -4.70
N SER A 128 20.99 52.57 -3.41
CA SER A 128 20.59 51.64 -2.32
C SER A 128 19.08 51.42 -2.30
N ALA A 129 18.26 52.47 -2.46
CA ALA A 129 16.82 52.37 -2.53
C ALA A 129 16.37 51.56 -3.79
N ARG A 130 17.03 51.81 -4.94
CA ARG A 130 16.80 51.06 -6.18
C ARG A 130 17.15 49.58 -6.03
N ALA A 131 18.28 49.26 -5.42
CA ALA A 131 18.70 47.88 -5.15
C ALA A 131 17.68 47.16 -4.25
N ASN A 132 17.18 47.83 -3.20
CA ASN A 132 16.14 47.29 -2.33
C ASN A 132 14.83 46.99 -3.08
N LEU A 133 14.37 47.93 -3.93
CA LEU A 133 13.20 47.70 -4.78
C LEU A 133 13.36 46.45 -5.63
N HIS A 134 14.45 46.34 -6.38
CA HIS A 134 14.69 45.19 -7.25
C HIS A 134 14.85 43.88 -6.46
N GLN A 135 15.38 43.92 -5.23
CA GLN A 135 15.46 42.75 -4.37
C GLN A 135 14.05 42.25 -3.95
N VAL A 136 13.15 43.17 -3.61
CA VAL A 136 11.76 42.81 -3.26
C VAL A 136 11.03 42.30 -4.50
N GLU A 137 11.13 43.00 -5.65
CA GLU A 137 10.52 42.58 -6.91
C GLU A 137 10.99 41.19 -7.34
N ALA A 138 12.27 40.87 -7.20
CA ALA A 138 12.85 39.56 -7.55
C ALA A 138 12.30 38.41 -6.71
N SER A 139 11.72 38.68 -5.54
CA SER A 139 11.09 37.63 -4.72
C SER A 139 9.68 37.25 -5.18
N ILE A 140 9.00 38.11 -5.96
CA ILE A 140 7.61 37.88 -6.43
C ILE A 140 7.53 36.64 -7.32
N PRO A 141 8.34 36.47 -8.39
CA PRO A 141 8.27 35.29 -9.25
C PRO A 141 8.52 33.98 -8.51
N GLU A 142 9.35 34.01 -7.48
CA GLU A 142 9.61 32.81 -6.66
C GLU A 142 8.36 32.39 -5.87
N ILE A 143 7.62 33.34 -5.29
CA ILE A 143 6.36 33.04 -4.61
C ILE A 143 5.31 32.53 -5.61
N GLU A 144 5.20 33.14 -6.78
CA GLU A 144 4.28 32.70 -7.84
C GLU A 144 4.61 31.28 -8.33
N ARG A 145 5.90 30.94 -8.45
CA ARG A 145 6.36 29.60 -8.75
C ARG A 145 5.95 28.59 -7.66
N GLN A 146 6.07 28.99 -6.38
CA GLN A 146 5.67 28.14 -5.26
C GLN A 146 4.15 27.90 -5.23
N ILE A 147 3.34 28.93 -5.55
CA ILE A 147 1.88 28.80 -5.71
C ILE A 147 1.57 27.76 -6.78
N THR A 148 2.13 27.91 -7.98
CA THR A 148 1.91 26.99 -9.10
C THR A 148 2.33 25.55 -8.75
N THR A 149 3.48 25.40 -8.09
CA THR A 149 3.98 24.09 -7.66
C THR A 149 3.03 23.44 -6.65
N THR A 150 2.49 24.21 -5.71
CA THR A 150 1.56 23.71 -4.68
C THR A 150 0.18 23.39 -5.29
N GLU A 151 -0.30 24.17 -6.27
CA GLU A 151 -1.52 23.88 -7.03
C GLU A 151 -1.38 22.58 -7.83
N ASN A 152 -0.24 22.36 -8.49
CA ASN A 152 0.04 21.12 -9.20
C ASN A 152 0.11 19.91 -8.26
N ALA A 153 0.71 20.07 -7.07
CA ALA A 153 0.73 19.03 -6.05
C ALA A 153 -0.69 18.71 -5.55
N LEU A 154 -1.52 19.71 -5.37
CA LEU A 154 -2.93 19.53 -4.99
C LEU A 154 -3.73 18.82 -6.09
N ALA A 155 -3.54 19.20 -7.37
CA ALA A 155 -4.16 18.54 -8.51
C ALA A 155 -3.77 17.04 -8.57
N LEU A 156 -2.51 16.72 -8.33
CA LEU A 156 -2.02 15.34 -8.26
C LEU A 156 -2.70 14.54 -7.15
N LEU A 157 -2.87 15.14 -5.94
CA LEU A 157 -3.57 14.50 -4.83
C LEU A 157 -5.04 14.24 -5.13
N LEU A 158 -5.68 15.11 -5.91
CA LEU A 158 -7.08 14.97 -6.33
C LEU A 158 -7.27 14.09 -7.56
N GLY A 159 -6.17 13.73 -8.26
CA GLY A 159 -6.21 12.98 -9.51
C GLY A 159 -6.77 13.78 -10.68
N GLU A 160 -6.60 15.10 -10.65
CA GLU A 160 -7.08 16.04 -11.66
C GLU A 160 -5.94 16.60 -12.51
N SER A 161 -6.27 17.17 -13.66
CA SER A 161 -5.30 17.93 -14.44
C SER A 161 -4.92 19.23 -13.72
N PRO A 162 -3.68 19.73 -13.86
CA PRO A 162 -3.25 20.99 -13.28
C PRO A 162 -4.21 22.13 -13.60
N ARG A 163 -4.67 22.82 -12.58
CA ARG A 163 -5.55 23.98 -12.70
C ARG A 163 -5.42 24.91 -11.49
N THR A 164 -5.86 26.14 -11.66
CA THR A 164 -5.99 27.08 -10.56
C THR A 164 -7.24 26.77 -9.73
N TYR A 165 -7.09 26.73 -8.43
CA TYR A 165 -8.19 26.46 -7.49
C TYR A 165 -8.73 27.77 -6.92
N SER A 166 -10.06 27.94 -6.96
CA SER A 166 -10.73 29.01 -6.25
C SER A 166 -10.61 28.78 -4.74
N ARG A 167 -10.18 29.79 -4.01
CA ARG A 167 -9.94 29.72 -2.57
C ARG A 167 -10.33 31.01 -1.85
N SER A 168 -10.60 30.92 -0.56
CA SER A 168 -10.89 32.06 0.30
C SER A 168 -9.59 32.78 0.71
N THR A 169 -9.69 33.82 1.51
CA THR A 169 -8.54 34.50 2.10
C THR A 169 -8.14 33.88 3.43
N LEU A 170 -6.89 34.08 3.84
CA LEU A 170 -6.37 33.57 5.11
C LEU A 170 -7.13 34.20 6.30
N GLU A 171 -7.50 35.47 6.19
CA GLU A 171 -8.22 36.23 7.22
C GLU A 171 -9.65 35.73 7.43
N ALA A 172 -10.25 35.11 6.42
CA ALA A 172 -11.61 34.55 6.52
C ALA A 172 -11.62 33.20 7.28
N GLN A 173 -10.45 32.62 7.58
CA GLN A 173 -10.36 31.34 8.28
C GLN A 173 -10.56 31.53 9.77
N GLN A 174 -11.49 30.74 10.35
CA GLN A 174 -11.71 30.71 11.79
C GLN A 174 -11.13 29.42 12.37
N LEU A 175 -10.22 29.56 13.31
CA LEU A 175 -9.72 28.43 14.09
C LEU A 175 -10.73 28.07 15.18
N PRO A 176 -10.90 26.77 15.51
CA PRO A 176 -11.72 26.35 16.63
C PRO A 176 -11.23 27.03 17.92
N SER A 177 -12.14 27.67 18.65
CA SER A 177 -11.81 28.40 19.88
C SER A 177 -11.40 27.52 21.05
N THR A 178 -11.74 26.22 21.00
CA THR A 178 -11.40 25.24 22.04
C THR A 178 -10.88 23.95 21.41
N PHE A 179 -9.66 23.59 21.74
CA PHE A 179 -9.15 22.24 21.52
C PHE A 179 -9.39 21.45 22.82
N ALA A 180 -10.11 20.32 22.73
CA ALA A 180 -10.22 19.42 23.86
C ALA A 180 -8.83 18.87 24.19
N VAL A 181 -8.25 19.37 25.27
CA VAL A 181 -6.94 18.93 25.77
C VAL A 181 -7.16 17.64 26.56
N GLY A 182 -6.55 16.57 26.10
CA GLY A 182 -6.63 15.24 26.71
C GLY A 182 -7.31 14.24 25.78
N VAL A 183 -6.52 13.29 25.29
CA VAL A 183 -7.03 12.16 24.52
C VAL A 183 -7.25 11.01 25.50
N PRO A 184 -8.52 10.62 25.80
CA PRO A 184 -8.76 9.43 26.62
C PRO A 184 -8.04 8.22 26.00
N ALA A 185 -7.46 7.35 26.82
CA ALA A 185 -6.77 6.15 26.35
C ALA A 185 -7.64 5.29 25.41
N GLN A 186 -8.98 5.37 25.58
CA GLN A 186 -9.95 4.73 24.70
C GLN A 186 -9.88 5.21 23.23
N LEU A 187 -9.48 6.46 22.97
CA LEU A 187 -9.32 6.97 21.61
C LEU A 187 -8.07 6.42 20.92
N LEU A 188 -7.09 5.90 21.65
CA LEU A 188 -5.92 5.24 21.06
C LEU A 188 -6.33 4.00 20.25
N SER A 189 -7.32 3.25 20.74
CA SER A 189 -7.84 2.06 20.05
C SER A 189 -8.58 2.41 18.74
N ALA A 190 -9.07 3.64 18.60
CA ALA A 190 -9.74 4.12 17.40
C ALA A 190 -8.76 4.65 16.34
N ARG A 191 -7.48 4.89 16.69
CA ARG A 191 -6.47 5.40 15.75
C ARG A 191 -6.10 4.33 14.72
N PRO A 192 -6.18 4.64 13.41
CA PRO A 192 -5.88 3.65 12.37
C PRO A 192 -4.44 3.16 12.38
N ASP A 193 -3.46 4.01 12.73
CA ASP A 193 -2.04 3.65 12.81
C ASP A 193 -1.77 2.63 13.92
N VAL A 194 -2.40 2.81 15.08
CA VAL A 194 -2.34 1.85 16.20
C VAL A 194 -2.97 0.52 15.80
N ARG A 195 -4.14 0.54 15.16
CA ARG A 195 -4.81 -0.68 14.67
C ARG A 195 -3.98 -1.42 13.61
N VAL A 196 -3.30 -0.71 12.72
CA VAL A 196 -2.37 -1.33 11.75
C VAL A 196 -1.24 -2.06 12.47
N ALA A 197 -0.65 -1.46 13.50
CA ALA A 197 0.42 -2.07 14.29
C ALA A 197 -0.09 -3.27 15.13
N GLU A 198 -1.26 -3.15 15.73
CA GLU A 198 -1.91 -4.23 16.50
C GLU A 198 -2.21 -5.45 15.61
N MET A 199 -2.77 -5.25 14.42
CA MET A 199 -3.06 -6.34 13.50
C MET A 199 -1.78 -6.95 12.91
N ALA A 200 -0.71 -6.17 12.77
CA ALA A 200 0.61 -6.70 12.41
C ALA A 200 1.15 -7.62 13.51
N LEU A 201 1.07 -7.21 14.77
CA LEU A 201 1.45 -8.03 15.93
C LEU A 201 0.63 -9.32 15.99
N ALA A 202 -0.70 -9.23 15.83
CA ALA A 202 -1.58 -10.39 15.79
C ALA A 202 -1.20 -11.37 14.67
N SER A 203 -0.86 -10.87 13.48
CA SER A 203 -0.39 -11.71 12.37
C SER A 203 0.90 -12.46 12.74
N CYS A 204 1.90 -11.77 13.32
CA CYS A 204 3.16 -12.37 13.78
C CYS A 204 2.93 -13.41 14.89
N TYR A 205 2.02 -13.13 15.81
CA TYR A 205 1.65 -14.07 16.86
C TYR A 205 1.11 -15.39 16.28
N TYR A 206 0.18 -15.32 15.33
CA TYR A 206 -0.35 -16.51 14.66
C TYR A 206 0.70 -17.22 13.80
N GLN A 207 1.62 -16.50 13.16
CA GLN A 207 2.74 -17.11 12.44
C GLN A 207 3.66 -17.88 13.38
N THR A 208 3.98 -17.31 14.54
CA THR A 208 4.78 -18.00 15.57
C THR A 208 4.10 -19.28 16.06
N ASN A 209 2.77 -19.24 16.28
CA ASN A 209 2.01 -20.43 16.67
C ASN A 209 1.94 -21.46 15.52
N GLY A 210 1.85 -21.01 14.27
CA GLY A 210 1.95 -21.87 13.10
C GLY A 210 3.32 -22.57 13.00
N ALA A 211 4.41 -21.83 13.23
CA ALA A 211 5.76 -22.38 13.29
C ALA A 211 5.93 -23.41 14.43
N ARG A 212 5.36 -23.14 15.61
CA ARG A 212 5.33 -24.13 16.71
C ARG A 212 4.54 -25.38 16.34
N ALA A 213 3.42 -25.23 15.63
CA ALA A 213 2.63 -26.37 15.16
C ALA A 213 3.39 -27.25 14.16
N ALA A 214 4.38 -26.72 13.44
CA ALA A 214 5.21 -27.48 12.52
C ALA A 214 6.16 -28.49 13.21
N PHE A 215 6.40 -28.39 14.52
CA PHE A 215 7.15 -29.38 15.30
C PHE A 215 6.32 -30.65 15.63
N TYR A 216 5.01 -30.60 15.41
CA TYR A 216 4.13 -31.73 15.66
C TYR A 216 3.88 -32.53 14.39
N PRO A 217 3.49 -33.81 14.52
CA PRO A 217 3.20 -34.66 13.38
C PRO A 217 2.08 -34.08 12.48
N SER A 218 2.24 -34.18 11.18
CA SER A 218 1.18 -33.86 10.21
C SER A 218 0.51 -35.13 9.70
N LEU A 219 -0.82 -35.15 9.69
CA LEU A 219 -1.61 -36.22 9.11
C LEU A 219 -2.07 -35.79 7.71
N ASN A 220 -1.62 -36.52 6.71
CA ASN A 220 -2.05 -36.37 5.32
C ASN A 220 -2.82 -37.60 4.89
N ILE A 221 -4.03 -37.38 4.35
CA ILE A 221 -4.84 -38.43 3.73
C ILE A 221 -4.79 -38.18 2.24
N SER A 222 -4.33 -39.15 1.47
CA SER A 222 -4.32 -39.10 0.02
C SER A 222 -5.07 -40.27 -0.58
N GLY A 223 -5.74 -40.03 -1.67
CA GLY A 223 -6.44 -41.06 -2.43
C GLY A 223 -6.24 -40.81 -3.92
N SER A 224 -6.16 -41.86 -4.69
CA SER A 224 -6.19 -41.78 -6.13
C SER A 224 -7.15 -42.80 -6.71
N ALA A 225 -7.91 -42.36 -7.72
CA ALA A 225 -8.76 -43.23 -8.49
C ALA A 225 -8.62 -42.88 -9.97
N GLY A 226 -8.46 -43.86 -10.82
CA GLY A 226 -8.24 -43.58 -12.24
C GLY A 226 -8.18 -44.82 -13.09
N TRP A 227 -7.90 -44.57 -14.35
CA TRP A 227 -7.76 -45.63 -15.34
C TRP A 227 -6.34 -45.67 -15.89
N THR A 228 -5.87 -46.88 -16.14
CA THR A 228 -4.56 -47.13 -16.76
C THR A 228 -4.73 -48.10 -17.91
N GLY A 229 -3.93 -47.91 -18.94
CA GLY A 229 -3.93 -48.80 -20.10
C GLY A 229 -2.62 -48.70 -20.91
N ALA A 230 -2.36 -49.70 -21.73
CA ALA A 230 -1.25 -49.66 -22.69
C ALA A 230 -1.73 -48.99 -23.99
N LEU A 231 -0.87 -48.14 -24.59
CA LEU A 231 -1.15 -47.55 -25.91
C LEU A 231 -1.18 -48.63 -26.96
N GLY A 232 -2.25 -48.66 -27.75
CA GLY A 232 -2.51 -49.70 -28.77
C GLY A 232 -3.61 -50.69 -28.36
N GLN A 233 -3.95 -50.79 -27.08
CA GLN A 233 -5.08 -51.62 -26.60
C GLN A 233 -6.31 -50.80 -26.15
N ALA A 234 -6.24 -49.50 -26.30
CA ALA A 234 -7.25 -48.56 -25.78
C ALA A 234 -8.66 -48.75 -26.35
N VAL A 235 -8.82 -49.41 -27.49
CA VAL A 235 -10.10 -49.59 -28.19
C VAL A 235 -10.74 -50.95 -27.94
N SER A 236 -9.96 -51.95 -27.52
CA SER A 236 -10.45 -53.34 -27.43
C SER A 236 -10.59 -53.88 -26.01
N ASN A 237 -10.05 -53.18 -24.99
CA ASN A 237 -10.16 -53.62 -23.60
C ASN A 237 -10.50 -52.41 -22.69
N PRO A 238 -11.55 -52.48 -21.84
CA PRO A 238 -11.83 -51.41 -20.94
C PRO A 238 -10.63 -51.17 -20.03
N MET A 239 -10.22 -49.90 -19.89
CA MET A 239 -9.14 -49.44 -19.01
C MET A 239 -9.28 -50.09 -17.64
N LYS A 240 -8.18 -50.58 -17.08
CA LYS A 240 -8.16 -51.08 -15.71
C LYS A 240 -8.42 -49.91 -14.77
N PHE A 241 -9.47 -49.99 -13.97
CA PHE A 241 -9.71 -49.05 -12.88
C PHE A 241 -8.78 -49.38 -11.70
N ILE A 242 -8.08 -48.38 -11.22
CA ILE A 242 -7.22 -48.50 -10.03
C ILE A 242 -7.67 -47.45 -9.04
N ALA A 243 -7.87 -47.86 -7.80
CA ALA A 243 -8.15 -46.97 -6.68
C ALA A 243 -7.21 -47.29 -5.53
N SER A 244 -6.67 -46.26 -4.89
CA SER A 244 -5.82 -46.38 -3.70
C SER A 244 -6.17 -45.30 -2.70
N ALA A 245 -6.04 -45.61 -1.40
CA ALA A 245 -6.15 -44.63 -0.32
C ALA A 245 -5.01 -44.88 0.67
N LEU A 246 -4.36 -43.81 1.09
CA LEU A 246 -3.23 -43.84 2.01
C LEU A 246 -3.38 -42.73 3.05
N GLY A 247 -3.32 -43.10 4.33
CA GLY A 247 -3.10 -42.17 5.44
C GLY A 247 -1.63 -42.18 5.85
N SER A 248 -0.99 -41.03 5.87
CA SER A 248 0.41 -40.90 6.30
C SER A 248 0.51 -39.92 7.45
N LEU A 249 1.18 -40.35 8.54
CA LEU A 249 1.57 -39.50 9.65
C LEU A 249 3.07 -39.24 9.53
N ALA A 250 3.45 -38.00 9.36
CA ALA A 250 4.84 -37.61 9.21
C ALA A 250 5.21 -36.59 10.29
N GLN A 251 6.29 -36.87 11.03
CA GLN A 251 6.88 -35.92 11.98
C GLN A 251 8.29 -35.58 11.51
N PRO A 252 8.60 -34.30 11.22
CA PRO A 252 9.96 -33.89 10.91
C PRO A 252 10.83 -34.00 12.18
N ILE A 253 11.91 -34.77 12.09
CA ILE A 253 12.93 -34.84 13.15
C ILE A 253 13.99 -33.76 12.89
N PHE A 254 14.32 -33.55 11.64
CA PHE A 254 15.22 -32.50 11.18
C PHE A 254 14.71 -31.99 9.81
N ALA A 255 14.31 -30.72 9.78
CA ALA A 255 13.91 -30.06 8.55
C ALA A 255 14.74 -28.77 8.39
N ARG A 256 15.33 -28.61 7.22
CA ARG A 256 16.14 -27.43 6.86
C ARG A 256 15.30 -26.41 6.11
#